data_a648c501c962bb126641096184193784
#
_entry.id   a648c501c962bb126641096184193784
#
_cell.length_a   1.000
_cell.length_b   1.000
_cell.length_c   1.000
_cell.angle_alpha   90.00
_cell.angle_beta   90.00
_cell.angle_gamma   90.00
#
_symmetry.space_group_name_H-M   'P 1'
#
loop_
_entity.id
_entity.type
_entity.pdbx_description
1 polymer ?
#
loop_
_entity_poly.entity_id
_entity_poly.type
_entity_poly.pdbx_seq_one_letter_code
_entity_poly.pdbx_strand_id
1 'polypeptide(L)'
;NGFAFSADETLGLITPNTRLIILNSPANPCGGVTPKAEIDKLVAGLEAHPDVAIMSDEIYSRMLYDGREHVSMLEYENLRDRVIMLDGWSKTYAMTGWRLGYAVWPDGLVDHATRLAINCHSCVNAPTQWAGKAALEGPQDDVDMMMAAFAERRQVIVSELNQVPGFTCTEPGGAFYAFPNIEGTGMSARDLQDNLLNETGVAIIAGTSFGAMGEGYVRFSYANSTENIREAIRRVREYLGNR
;
A
#
# COMPACT_ATOMS: atom_id res chain seq x y z
N ASN A 1 14.16 5.22 7.31
CA ASN A 1 13.64 3.87 7.55
C ASN A 1 12.77 3.34 6.38
N GLY A 2 12.81 3.96 5.18
CA GLY A 2 12.09 3.50 3.99
C GLY A 2 10.56 3.49 4.14
N PHE A 3 10.01 4.40 4.93
CA PHE A 3 8.58 4.50 5.28
C PHE A 3 8.02 3.29 6.05
N ALA A 4 8.86 2.47 6.68
CA ALA A 4 8.38 1.51 7.68
C ALA A 4 7.91 2.27 8.93
N PHE A 5 6.84 1.82 9.55
CA PHE A 5 6.41 2.39 10.83
C PHE A 5 7.41 2.03 11.95
N SER A 6 7.44 2.83 12.99
CA SER A 6 8.15 2.55 14.24
C SER A 6 7.17 1.96 15.25
N ALA A 7 7.51 0.82 15.82
CA ALA A 7 6.69 0.21 16.86
C ALA A 7 6.60 1.11 18.11
N ASP A 8 7.71 1.76 18.51
CA ASP A 8 7.72 2.66 19.67
C ASP A 8 6.82 3.86 19.47
N GLU A 9 6.89 4.50 18.28
CA GLU A 9 6.01 5.62 17.96
C GLU A 9 4.55 5.20 17.93
N THR A 10 4.24 4.05 17.32
CA THR A 10 2.88 3.51 17.23
C THR A 10 2.32 3.22 18.62
N LEU A 11 3.09 2.56 19.49
CA LEU A 11 2.69 2.26 20.87
C LEU A 11 2.53 3.54 21.68
N GLY A 12 3.40 4.52 21.49
CA GLY A 12 3.34 5.82 22.16
C GLY A 12 2.11 6.66 21.82
N LEU A 13 1.43 6.37 20.69
CA LEU A 13 0.19 7.03 20.29
C LEU A 13 -1.07 6.37 20.89
N ILE A 14 -0.94 5.22 21.55
CA ILE A 14 -2.09 4.53 22.14
C ILE A 14 -2.57 5.33 23.37
N THR A 15 -3.87 5.58 23.39
CA THR A 15 -4.57 6.27 24.49
C THR A 15 -5.70 5.39 25.02
N PRO A 16 -6.33 5.72 26.17
CA PRO A 16 -7.51 4.98 26.64
C PRO A 16 -8.69 4.96 25.66
N ASN A 17 -8.68 5.83 24.65
CA ASN A 17 -9.71 5.88 23.60
C ASN A 17 -9.36 5.08 22.35
N THR A 18 -8.12 4.59 22.24
CA THR A 18 -7.69 3.77 21.09
C THR A 18 -8.39 2.41 21.12
N ARG A 19 -9.03 2.03 20.03
CA ARG A 19 -9.75 0.74 19.89
C ARG A 19 -9.24 -0.10 18.73
N LEU A 20 -8.63 0.55 17.75
CA LEU A 20 -8.18 -0.10 16.52
C LEU A 20 -6.90 0.55 16.02
N ILE A 21 -5.94 -0.27 15.62
CA ILE A 21 -4.78 0.11 14.83
C ILE A 21 -4.97 -0.47 13.44
N ILE A 22 -4.80 0.35 12.39
CA ILE A 22 -4.81 -0.11 11.01
C ILE A 22 -3.36 -0.15 10.52
N LEU A 23 -2.92 -1.34 10.12
CA LEU A 23 -1.60 -1.57 9.53
C LEU A 23 -1.75 -1.87 8.04
N ASN A 24 -0.90 -1.27 7.20
CA ASN A 24 -0.82 -1.60 5.79
C ASN A 24 0.66 -1.75 5.39
N SER A 25 1.10 -2.99 5.21
CA SER A 25 2.48 -3.31 4.81
C SER A 25 2.48 -4.52 3.88
N PRO A 26 3.01 -4.38 2.65
CA PRO A 26 3.55 -3.17 2.02
C PRO A 26 2.53 -2.04 1.92
N ALA A 27 2.99 -0.79 2.03
CA ALA A 27 2.14 0.36 2.27
C ALA A 27 1.70 1.09 0.98
N ASN A 28 0.45 1.48 0.93
CA ASN A 28 -0.04 2.55 0.06
C ASN A 28 -0.19 3.82 0.94
N PRO A 29 0.50 4.94 0.63
CA PRO A 29 1.00 5.35 -0.69
C PRO A 29 2.51 5.14 -0.94
N CYS A 30 3.30 4.72 0.02
CA CYS A 30 4.75 4.92 0.01
C CYS A 30 5.58 3.69 -0.41
N GLY A 31 4.98 2.51 -0.54
CA GLY A 31 5.69 1.28 -0.84
C GLY A 31 6.61 0.80 0.30
N GLY A 32 6.46 1.36 1.50
CA GLY A 32 7.22 0.92 2.68
C GLY A 32 6.86 -0.50 3.09
N VAL A 33 7.85 -1.25 3.54
CA VAL A 33 7.70 -2.60 4.07
C VAL A 33 8.23 -2.62 5.49
N THR A 34 7.39 -2.98 6.43
CA THR A 34 7.77 -3.01 7.84
C THR A 34 8.58 -4.28 8.13
N PRO A 35 9.81 -4.15 8.67
CA PRO A 35 10.61 -5.30 9.05
C PRO A 35 9.95 -6.13 10.15
N LYS A 36 10.19 -7.45 10.13
CA LYS A 36 9.69 -8.37 11.16
C LYS A 36 10.00 -7.91 12.57
N ALA A 37 11.19 -7.37 12.81
CA ALA A 37 11.61 -6.89 14.14
C ALA A 37 10.70 -5.77 14.68
N GLU A 38 10.22 -4.86 13.83
CA GLU A 38 9.27 -3.82 14.24
C GLU A 38 7.87 -4.38 14.49
N ILE A 39 7.45 -5.38 13.70
CA ILE A 39 6.18 -6.08 13.93
C ILE A 39 6.23 -6.86 15.24
N ASP A 40 7.30 -7.64 15.49
CA ASP A 40 7.50 -8.39 16.75
C ASP A 40 7.45 -7.44 17.96
N LYS A 41 8.09 -6.28 17.85
CA LYS A 41 8.13 -5.26 18.90
C LYS A 41 6.74 -4.65 19.16
N LEU A 42 6.00 -4.34 18.08
CA LEU A 42 4.62 -3.87 18.20
C LEU A 42 3.74 -4.92 18.89
N VAL A 43 3.83 -6.17 18.46
CA VAL A 43 3.06 -7.29 19.04
C VAL A 43 3.34 -7.45 20.54
N ALA A 44 4.61 -7.43 20.92
CA ALA A 44 5.00 -7.51 22.33
C ALA A 44 4.46 -6.32 23.14
N GLY A 45 4.53 -5.10 22.61
CA GLY A 45 3.99 -3.91 23.28
C GLY A 45 2.47 -3.93 23.43
N LEU A 46 1.76 -4.55 22.47
CA LEU A 46 0.29 -4.66 22.50
C LEU A 46 -0.23 -5.60 23.59
N GLU A 47 0.60 -6.38 24.25
CA GLU A 47 0.21 -7.16 25.44
C GLU A 47 -0.28 -6.26 26.59
N ALA A 48 0.27 -5.05 26.70
CA ALA A 48 -0.17 -4.05 27.66
C ALA A 48 -1.49 -3.34 27.27
N HIS A 49 -2.01 -3.59 26.05
CA HIS A 49 -3.19 -2.92 25.48
C HIS A 49 -4.21 -3.95 24.97
N PRO A 50 -4.81 -4.78 25.86
CA PRO A 50 -5.68 -5.90 25.45
C PRO A 50 -6.96 -5.48 24.72
N ASP A 51 -7.43 -4.24 24.92
CA ASP A 51 -8.65 -3.69 24.30
C ASP A 51 -8.41 -3.10 22.91
N VAL A 52 -7.18 -3.09 22.40
CA VAL A 52 -6.82 -2.55 21.10
C VAL A 52 -6.80 -3.68 20.06
N ALA A 53 -7.69 -3.60 19.08
CA ALA A 53 -7.72 -4.51 17.94
C ALA A 53 -6.75 -4.05 16.84
N ILE A 54 -6.41 -4.97 15.94
CA ILE A 54 -5.56 -4.70 14.77
C ILE A 54 -6.33 -5.05 13.52
N MET A 55 -6.38 -4.14 12.55
CA MET A 55 -6.79 -4.41 11.18
C MET A 55 -5.53 -4.41 10.31
N SER A 56 -5.14 -5.57 9.81
CA SER A 56 -3.96 -5.74 8.95
C SER A 56 -4.42 -5.82 7.50
N ASP A 57 -4.15 -4.77 6.73
CA ASP A 57 -4.37 -4.76 5.28
C ASP A 57 -3.13 -5.30 4.57
N GLU A 58 -3.21 -6.57 4.17
CA GLU A 58 -2.13 -7.35 3.58
C GLU A 58 -2.27 -7.49 2.05
N ILE A 59 -3.07 -6.64 1.42
CA ILE A 59 -3.40 -6.71 -0.01
C ILE A 59 -2.17 -6.71 -0.94
N TYR A 60 -1.01 -6.27 -0.47
CA TYR A 60 0.26 -6.25 -1.20
C TYR A 60 1.25 -7.33 -0.72
N SER A 61 0.80 -8.33 0.07
CA SER A 61 1.63 -9.36 0.71
C SER A 61 2.60 -10.08 -0.23
N ARG A 62 2.21 -10.29 -1.49
CA ARG A 62 3.05 -10.91 -2.54
C ARG A 62 3.75 -9.90 -3.47
N MET A 63 3.59 -8.61 -3.22
CA MET A 63 4.21 -7.55 -4.02
C MET A 63 5.42 -6.96 -3.28
N LEU A 64 6.48 -7.72 -3.21
CA LEU A 64 7.71 -7.42 -2.48
C LEU A 64 8.92 -7.49 -3.43
N TYR A 65 9.95 -6.71 -3.11
CA TYR A 65 11.18 -6.64 -3.89
C TYR A 65 12.39 -6.98 -3.03
N ASP A 66 13.51 -7.28 -3.69
CA ASP A 66 14.83 -7.44 -3.07
C ASP A 66 14.87 -8.58 -2.02
N GLY A 67 14.12 -9.66 -2.25
CA GLY A 67 14.07 -10.81 -1.33
C GLY A 67 13.42 -10.50 0.02
N ARG A 68 12.65 -9.42 0.13
CA ARG A 68 11.89 -9.12 1.34
C ARG A 68 10.76 -10.14 1.53
N GLU A 69 10.43 -10.39 2.77
CA GLU A 69 9.35 -11.29 3.15
C GLU A 69 8.21 -10.52 3.80
N HIS A 70 6.98 -10.96 3.55
CA HIS A 70 5.80 -10.47 4.25
C HIS A 70 5.67 -11.16 5.61
N VAL A 71 5.26 -10.41 6.60
CA VAL A 71 4.92 -10.94 7.93
C VAL A 71 3.44 -10.68 8.16
N SER A 72 2.65 -11.73 8.14
CA SER A 72 1.22 -11.63 8.41
C SER A 72 0.95 -11.50 9.92
N MET A 73 0.00 -10.65 10.28
CA MET A 73 -0.46 -10.55 11.67
C MET A 73 -1.14 -11.84 12.17
N LEU A 74 -1.53 -12.74 11.26
CA LEU A 74 -2.06 -14.05 11.63
C LEU A 74 -0.99 -15.04 12.16
N GLU A 75 0.31 -14.74 12.00
CA GLU A 75 1.39 -15.55 12.56
C GLU A 75 1.44 -15.45 14.10
N TYR A 76 0.84 -14.41 14.69
CA TYR A 76 0.88 -14.14 16.13
C TYR A 76 -0.36 -14.67 16.81
N GLU A 77 -0.26 -15.90 17.36
CA GLU A 77 -1.38 -16.61 17.98
C GLU A 77 -1.98 -15.86 19.19
N ASN A 78 -1.15 -15.14 19.95
CA ASN A 78 -1.57 -14.34 21.10
C ASN A 78 -2.42 -13.11 20.76
N LEU A 79 -2.55 -12.77 19.47
CA LEU A 79 -3.37 -11.64 19.02
C LEU A 79 -4.58 -12.06 18.16
N ARG A 80 -4.75 -13.35 17.84
CA ARG A 80 -5.75 -13.83 16.87
C ARG A 80 -7.19 -13.48 17.21
N ASP A 81 -7.50 -13.37 18.49
CA ASP A 81 -8.83 -13.00 19.00
C ASP A 81 -9.18 -11.51 18.77
N ARG A 82 -8.25 -10.71 18.28
CA ARG A 82 -8.42 -9.27 18.01
C ARG A 82 -7.73 -8.78 16.73
N VAL A 83 -7.30 -9.69 15.85
CA VAL A 83 -6.77 -9.36 14.53
C VAL A 83 -7.84 -9.55 13.47
N ILE A 84 -8.03 -8.54 12.64
CA ILE A 84 -8.81 -8.59 11.39
C ILE A 84 -7.81 -8.49 10.25
N MET A 85 -7.58 -9.58 9.51
CA MET A 85 -6.69 -9.56 8.34
C MET A 85 -7.50 -9.36 7.08
N LEU A 86 -7.07 -8.45 6.23
CA LEU A 86 -7.69 -8.14 4.93
C LEU A 86 -6.72 -8.51 3.80
N ASP A 87 -7.23 -9.21 2.79
CA ASP A 87 -6.49 -9.48 1.56
C ASP A 87 -7.47 -9.66 0.39
N GLY A 88 -6.96 -9.90 -0.81
CA GLY A 88 -7.80 -10.11 -1.98
C GLY A 88 -7.02 -10.28 -3.27
N TRP A 89 -7.77 -10.43 -4.35
CA TRP A 89 -7.23 -10.74 -5.68
C TRP A 89 -6.86 -9.51 -6.50
N SER A 90 -7.27 -8.34 -6.05
CA SER A 90 -7.14 -7.08 -6.82
C SER A 90 -5.71 -6.78 -7.25
N LYS A 91 -4.71 -7.09 -6.42
CA LYS A 91 -3.31 -6.69 -6.62
C LYS A 91 -2.48 -7.86 -7.12
N THR A 92 -2.30 -8.88 -6.32
CA THR A 92 -1.51 -10.07 -6.65
C THR A 92 -1.92 -10.73 -7.97
N TYR A 93 -3.21 -10.75 -8.27
CA TYR A 93 -3.75 -11.41 -9.47
C TYR A 93 -4.26 -10.41 -10.53
N ALA A 94 -3.94 -9.12 -10.39
CA ALA A 94 -4.39 -8.06 -11.31
C ALA A 94 -5.92 -8.05 -11.55
N MET A 95 -6.71 -8.46 -10.56
CA MET A 95 -8.17 -8.63 -10.64
C MET A 95 -8.93 -7.45 -10.02
N THR A 96 -8.48 -6.21 -10.22
CA THR A 96 -9.12 -5.03 -9.62
C THR A 96 -10.58 -4.86 -10.02
N GLY A 97 -10.91 -5.12 -11.28
CA GLY A 97 -12.27 -5.03 -11.83
C GLY A 97 -13.22 -6.15 -11.40
N TRP A 98 -12.70 -7.27 -10.90
CA TRP A 98 -13.47 -8.42 -10.45
C TRP A 98 -14.13 -8.22 -9.08
N ARG A 99 -13.66 -7.24 -8.29
CA ARG A 99 -14.23 -6.87 -7.00
C ARG A 99 -14.28 -8.02 -5.99
N LEU A 100 -13.17 -8.72 -5.81
CA LEU A 100 -13.05 -9.88 -4.92
C LEU A 100 -11.97 -9.61 -3.85
N GLY A 101 -12.37 -9.77 -2.59
CA GLY A 101 -11.50 -9.71 -1.42
C GLY A 101 -12.06 -10.58 -0.32
N TYR A 102 -11.29 -10.79 0.71
CA TYR A 102 -11.71 -11.53 1.90
C TYR A 102 -11.09 -10.92 3.15
N ALA A 103 -11.68 -11.27 4.27
CA ALA A 103 -11.12 -10.95 5.58
C ALA A 103 -11.15 -12.18 6.48
N VAL A 104 -10.11 -12.34 7.29
CA VAL A 104 -10.08 -13.27 8.41
C VAL A 104 -10.46 -12.50 9.67
N TRP A 105 -11.50 -12.95 10.33
CA TRP A 105 -12.09 -12.26 11.48
C TRP A 105 -11.85 -13.05 12.76
N PRO A 106 -11.72 -12.37 13.92
CA PRO A 106 -11.86 -13.03 15.22
C PRO A 106 -13.21 -13.75 15.35
N ASP A 107 -13.24 -14.93 15.93
CA ASP A 107 -14.45 -15.76 16.04
C ASP A 107 -15.66 -14.99 16.59
N GLY A 108 -15.44 -14.15 17.59
CA GLY A 108 -16.51 -13.33 18.19
C GLY A 108 -17.12 -12.27 17.26
N LEU A 109 -16.46 -11.97 16.13
CA LEU A 109 -16.92 -10.95 15.17
C LEU A 109 -17.47 -11.54 13.87
N VAL A 110 -17.23 -12.81 13.56
CA VAL A 110 -17.59 -13.44 12.26
C VAL A 110 -19.06 -13.27 11.94
N ASP A 111 -19.95 -13.59 12.89
CA ASP A 111 -21.42 -13.49 12.67
C ASP A 111 -21.85 -12.05 12.42
N HIS A 112 -21.27 -11.09 13.13
CA HIS A 112 -21.58 -9.67 12.95
C HIS A 112 -21.09 -9.17 11.60
N ALA A 113 -19.87 -9.51 11.20
CA ALA A 113 -19.30 -9.17 9.90
C ALA A 113 -20.12 -9.79 8.76
N THR A 114 -20.54 -11.05 8.89
CA THR A 114 -21.38 -11.75 7.92
C THR A 114 -22.74 -11.06 7.74
N ARG A 115 -23.41 -10.72 8.83
CA ARG A 115 -24.70 -9.99 8.77
C ARG A 115 -24.53 -8.62 8.11
N LEU A 116 -23.47 -7.90 8.43
CA LEU A 116 -23.19 -6.61 7.81
C LEU A 116 -22.94 -6.77 6.31
N ALA A 117 -22.12 -7.74 5.91
CA ALA A 117 -21.85 -8.03 4.50
C ALA A 117 -23.11 -8.36 3.71
N ILE A 118 -23.97 -9.22 4.23
CA ILE A 118 -25.27 -9.58 3.60
C ILE A 118 -26.13 -8.33 3.37
N ASN A 119 -26.18 -7.41 4.35
CA ASN A 119 -27.02 -6.22 4.24
C ASN A 119 -26.39 -5.11 3.39
N CYS A 120 -25.07 -5.01 3.31
CA CYS A 120 -24.39 -3.99 2.53
C CYS A 120 -24.25 -4.33 1.04
N HIS A 121 -24.00 -5.61 0.70
CA HIS A 121 -23.72 -6.01 -0.68
C HIS A 121 -24.17 -7.43 -1.05
N SER A 122 -24.97 -8.07 -0.18
CA SER A 122 -25.51 -9.43 -0.36
C SER A 122 -24.44 -10.51 -0.46
N CYS A 123 -23.82 -10.68 -1.62
CA CYS A 123 -22.69 -11.60 -1.83
C CYS A 123 -21.81 -11.15 -3.00
N VAL A 124 -20.63 -11.68 -3.06
CA VAL A 124 -19.75 -11.53 -4.23
C VAL A 124 -20.34 -12.29 -5.41
N ASN A 125 -20.23 -11.73 -6.61
CA ASN A 125 -20.65 -12.34 -7.86
C ASN A 125 -20.12 -13.78 -8.00
N ALA A 126 -20.99 -14.75 -8.28
CA ALA A 126 -20.61 -16.18 -8.29
C ALA A 126 -19.52 -16.54 -9.32
N PRO A 127 -19.56 -16.07 -10.59
CA PRO A 127 -18.44 -16.28 -11.52
C PRO A 127 -17.10 -15.76 -10.99
N THR A 128 -17.10 -14.63 -10.29
CA THR A 128 -15.91 -14.05 -9.68
C THR A 128 -15.31 -14.95 -8.60
N GLN A 129 -16.15 -15.61 -7.78
CA GLN A 129 -15.67 -16.55 -6.76
C GLN A 129 -14.94 -17.74 -7.39
N TRP A 130 -15.47 -18.28 -8.49
CA TRP A 130 -14.81 -19.35 -9.24
C TRP A 130 -13.51 -18.89 -9.90
N ALA A 131 -13.48 -17.67 -10.42
CA ALA A 131 -12.26 -17.08 -10.95
C ALA A 131 -11.19 -16.90 -9.85
N GLY A 132 -11.60 -16.45 -8.66
CA GLY A 132 -10.70 -16.32 -7.51
C GLY A 132 -10.14 -17.66 -7.05
N LYS A 133 -10.98 -18.72 -7.02
CA LYS A 133 -10.55 -20.09 -6.74
C LYS A 133 -9.50 -20.56 -7.77
N ALA A 134 -9.78 -20.37 -9.06
CA ALA A 134 -8.88 -20.75 -10.12
C ALA A 134 -7.53 -20.00 -10.04
N ALA A 135 -7.54 -18.72 -9.66
CA ALA A 135 -6.31 -17.94 -9.45
C ALA A 135 -5.45 -18.46 -8.29
N LEU A 136 -6.07 -18.96 -7.21
CA LEU A 136 -5.35 -19.52 -6.06
C LEU A 136 -4.79 -20.94 -6.35
N GLU A 137 -5.56 -21.76 -7.03
CA GLU A 137 -5.23 -23.18 -7.28
C GLU A 137 -4.42 -23.39 -8.56
N GLY A 138 -4.45 -22.43 -9.47
CA GLY A 138 -3.77 -22.47 -10.75
C GLY A 138 -2.27 -22.18 -10.68
N PRO A 139 -1.58 -22.26 -11.83
CA PRO A 139 -0.17 -21.87 -11.94
C PRO A 139 0.04 -20.41 -11.49
N GLN A 140 1.19 -20.13 -10.90
CA GLN A 140 1.53 -18.79 -10.39
C GLN A 140 2.52 -18.04 -11.28
N ASP A 141 2.90 -18.64 -12.42
CA ASP A 141 3.89 -18.08 -13.34
C ASP A 141 3.54 -16.66 -13.84
N ASP A 142 2.24 -16.39 -14.04
CA ASP A 142 1.76 -15.06 -14.44
C ASP A 142 1.97 -14.02 -13.33
N VAL A 143 1.88 -14.42 -12.06
CA VAL A 143 2.18 -13.55 -10.92
C VAL A 143 3.66 -13.24 -10.88
N ASP A 144 4.52 -14.23 -11.07
CA ASP A 144 5.96 -14.07 -11.08
C ASP A 144 6.41 -13.20 -12.26
N MET A 145 5.84 -13.39 -13.44
CA MET A 145 6.07 -12.55 -14.62
C MET A 145 5.64 -11.08 -14.36
N MET A 146 4.47 -10.87 -13.76
CA MET A 146 4.00 -9.54 -13.38
C MET A 146 4.95 -8.88 -12.37
N MET A 147 5.42 -9.61 -11.37
CA MET A 147 6.35 -9.09 -10.38
C MET A 147 7.71 -8.73 -10.98
N ALA A 148 8.21 -9.52 -11.94
CA ALA A 148 9.43 -9.17 -12.69
C ALA A 148 9.26 -7.85 -13.46
N ALA A 149 8.11 -7.66 -14.11
CA ALA A 149 7.80 -6.40 -14.82
C ALA A 149 7.66 -5.20 -13.84
N PHE A 150 7.09 -5.42 -12.65
CA PHE A 150 7.03 -4.38 -11.63
C PHE A 150 8.41 -4.03 -11.06
N ALA A 151 9.30 -5.00 -10.89
CA ALA A 151 10.67 -4.76 -10.46
C ALA A 151 11.44 -3.86 -11.47
N GLU A 152 11.30 -4.12 -12.77
CA GLU A 152 11.86 -3.26 -13.82
C GLU A 152 11.28 -1.84 -13.77
N ARG A 153 9.94 -1.71 -13.73
CA ARG A 153 9.25 -0.41 -13.67
C ARG A 153 9.63 0.38 -12.43
N ARG A 154 9.80 -0.29 -11.30
CA ARG A 154 10.29 0.31 -10.04
C ARG A 154 11.66 0.97 -10.24
N GLN A 155 12.61 0.27 -10.85
CA GLN A 155 13.94 0.82 -11.13
C GLN A 155 13.85 2.03 -12.06
N VAL A 156 13.05 1.94 -13.11
CA VAL A 156 12.85 3.04 -14.06
C VAL A 156 12.26 4.26 -13.35
N ILE A 157 11.14 4.10 -12.64
CA ILE A 157 10.47 5.26 -12.05
C ILE A 157 11.33 5.94 -10.98
N VAL A 158 12.01 5.20 -10.13
CA VAL A 158 12.88 5.76 -9.09
C VAL A 158 14.07 6.50 -9.70
N SER A 159 14.73 5.89 -10.69
CA SER A 159 15.83 6.52 -11.41
C SER A 159 15.41 7.83 -12.10
N GLU A 160 14.27 7.82 -12.79
CA GLU A 160 13.77 9.00 -13.51
C GLU A 160 13.27 10.10 -12.55
N LEU A 161 12.57 9.75 -11.47
CA LEU A 161 12.11 10.72 -10.47
C LEU A 161 13.28 11.42 -9.77
N ASN A 162 14.36 10.73 -9.46
CA ASN A 162 15.56 11.33 -8.86
C ASN A 162 16.34 12.26 -9.81
N GLN A 163 15.96 12.33 -11.08
CA GLN A 163 16.49 13.29 -12.02
C GLN A 163 15.58 14.53 -12.21
N VAL A 164 14.41 14.54 -11.56
CA VAL A 164 13.49 15.69 -11.60
C VAL A 164 14.00 16.76 -10.61
N PRO A 165 14.16 18.02 -11.03
CA PRO A 165 14.58 19.08 -10.13
C PRO A 165 13.65 19.19 -8.90
N GLY A 166 14.24 19.16 -7.71
CA GLY A 166 13.50 19.29 -6.46
C GLY A 166 12.83 18.02 -5.95
N PHE A 167 13.01 16.87 -6.63
CA PHE A 167 12.50 15.58 -6.17
C PHE A 167 13.58 14.73 -5.52
N THR A 168 13.17 13.95 -4.52
CA THR A 168 14.00 12.89 -3.93
C THR A 168 13.11 11.68 -3.67
N CYS A 169 13.36 10.58 -4.36
CA CYS A 169 12.58 9.35 -4.28
C CYS A 169 13.37 8.22 -3.64
N THR A 170 12.89 7.74 -2.50
CA THR A 170 13.38 6.50 -1.89
C THR A 170 12.82 5.30 -2.64
N GLU A 171 13.63 4.25 -2.78
CA GLU A 171 13.21 3.01 -3.43
C GLU A 171 12.13 2.28 -2.61
N PRO A 172 10.93 2.04 -3.16
CA PRO A 172 9.89 1.30 -2.45
C PRO A 172 10.27 -0.17 -2.27
N GLY A 173 10.00 -0.71 -1.08
CA GLY A 173 10.27 -2.13 -0.77
C GLY A 173 9.16 -3.07 -1.25
N GLY A 174 7.96 -2.55 -1.54
CA GLY A 174 6.81 -3.32 -1.98
C GLY A 174 5.74 -2.48 -2.66
N ALA A 175 4.60 -3.08 -2.97
CA ALA A 175 3.50 -2.52 -3.75
C ALA A 175 3.94 -2.01 -5.13
N PHE A 176 3.26 -1.01 -5.71
CA PHE A 176 3.61 -0.42 -7.01
C PHE A 176 3.47 1.12 -6.97
N TYR A 177 3.92 1.73 -5.87
CA TYR A 177 3.88 3.17 -5.65
C TYR A 177 5.28 3.71 -5.38
N ALA A 178 5.61 4.84 -6.00
CA ALA A 178 6.74 5.69 -5.65
C ALA A 178 6.21 6.95 -4.96
N PHE A 179 6.87 7.37 -3.89
CA PHE A 179 6.43 8.46 -3.03
C PHE A 179 7.57 9.47 -2.81
N PRO A 180 7.95 10.22 -3.87
CA PRO A 180 9.03 11.19 -3.78
C PRO A 180 8.68 12.35 -2.86
N ASN A 181 9.68 12.82 -2.12
CA ASN A 181 9.69 14.13 -1.51
C ASN A 181 9.83 15.20 -2.60
N ILE A 182 9.07 16.29 -2.50
CA ILE A 182 8.98 17.37 -3.47
C ILE A 182 9.30 18.75 -2.89
N GLU A 183 9.73 18.82 -1.63
CA GLU A 183 10.02 20.10 -0.93
C GLU A 183 11.01 20.96 -1.71
N GLY A 184 11.96 20.35 -2.42
CA GLY A 184 12.92 21.05 -3.26
C GLY A 184 12.29 21.80 -4.46
N THR A 185 11.01 21.59 -4.76
CA THR A 185 10.27 22.35 -5.79
C THR A 185 9.73 23.69 -5.28
N GLY A 186 9.62 23.85 -3.96
CA GLY A 186 8.98 24.98 -3.32
C GLY A 186 7.45 25.03 -3.48
N MET A 187 6.83 23.96 -4.01
CA MET A 187 5.38 23.87 -4.20
C MET A 187 4.73 23.00 -3.14
N SER A 188 3.48 23.31 -2.79
CA SER A 188 2.68 22.37 -1.99
C SER A 188 2.33 21.11 -2.78
N ALA A 189 2.10 20.00 -2.09
CA ALA A 189 1.72 18.73 -2.74
C ALA A 189 0.44 18.88 -3.58
N ARG A 190 -0.51 19.67 -3.13
CA ARG A 190 -1.78 19.93 -3.82
C ARG A 190 -1.56 20.77 -5.09
N ASP A 191 -0.82 21.87 -4.98
CA ASP A 191 -0.56 22.72 -6.15
C ASP A 191 0.20 21.95 -7.23
N LEU A 192 1.19 21.15 -6.83
CA LEU A 192 1.94 20.34 -7.79
C LEU A 192 1.02 19.31 -8.49
N GLN A 193 0.16 18.61 -7.73
CA GLN A 193 -0.81 17.68 -8.29
C GLN A 193 -1.70 18.35 -9.34
N ASP A 194 -2.31 19.47 -8.97
CA ASP A 194 -3.31 20.15 -9.81
C ASP A 194 -2.66 20.77 -11.06
N ASN A 195 -1.48 21.35 -10.91
CA ASN A 195 -0.74 21.93 -12.03
C ASN A 195 -0.23 20.85 -13.01
N LEU A 196 0.32 19.74 -12.51
CA LEU A 196 0.77 18.66 -13.41
C LEU A 196 -0.41 18.06 -14.18
N LEU A 197 -1.56 17.89 -13.55
CA LEU A 197 -2.74 17.41 -14.26
C LEU A 197 -3.19 18.38 -15.35
N ASN A 198 -3.31 19.66 -14.99
CA ASN A 198 -3.90 20.67 -15.91
C ASN A 198 -2.96 21.09 -17.04
N GLU A 199 -1.66 21.21 -16.76
CA GLU A 199 -0.69 21.77 -17.72
C GLU A 199 0.06 20.68 -18.50
N THR A 200 0.19 19.46 -17.93
CA THR A 200 0.98 18.38 -18.56
C THR A 200 0.18 17.11 -18.87
N GLY A 201 -1.03 16.98 -18.32
CA GLY A 201 -1.83 15.76 -18.40
C GLY A 201 -1.29 14.60 -17.57
N VAL A 202 -0.39 14.86 -16.60
CA VAL A 202 0.16 13.84 -15.70
C VAL A 202 -0.64 13.81 -14.41
N ALA A 203 -1.34 12.69 -14.18
CA ALA A 203 -2.13 12.47 -12.96
C ALA A 203 -1.27 11.83 -11.87
N ILE A 204 -1.12 12.53 -10.77
CA ILE A 204 -0.50 12.07 -9.52
C ILE A 204 -1.43 12.35 -8.35
N ILE A 205 -1.10 11.85 -7.16
CA ILE A 205 -1.89 12.11 -5.96
C ILE A 205 -1.04 12.87 -4.94
N ALA A 206 -1.55 14.01 -4.46
CA ALA A 206 -0.92 14.74 -3.38
C ALA A 206 -0.83 13.87 -2.11
N GLY A 207 0.31 13.90 -1.43
CA GLY A 207 0.52 13.14 -0.21
C GLY A 207 -0.48 13.49 0.88
N THR A 208 -0.94 14.74 0.95
CA THR A 208 -2.00 15.21 1.87
C THR A 208 -3.33 14.48 1.71
N SER A 209 -3.58 13.82 0.56
CA SER A 209 -4.75 12.94 0.39
C SER A 209 -4.69 11.69 1.27
N PHE A 210 -3.53 11.37 1.84
CA PHE A 210 -3.29 10.24 2.76
C PHE A 210 -3.09 10.69 4.22
N GLY A 211 -3.24 11.96 4.50
CA GLY A 211 -3.09 12.56 5.82
C GLY A 211 -2.16 13.77 5.82
N ALA A 212 -2.22 14.57 6.89
CA ALA A 212 -1.49 15.83 6.98
C ALA A 212 0.04 15.65 6.88
N MET A 213 0.58 14.51 7.37
CA MET A 213 2.01 14.19 7.29
C MET A 213 2.50 13.88 5.88
N GLY A 214 1.59 13.79 4.91
CA GLY A 214 1.93 13.62 3.50
C GLY A 214 2.26 14.93 2.77
N GLU A 215 2.23 16.08 3.44
CA GLU A 215 2.70 17.33 2.83
C GLU A 215 4.20 17.23 2.52
N GLY A 216 4.62 17.82 1.40
CA GLY A 216 5.97 17.65 0.86
C GLY A 216 6.19 16.35 0.07
N TYR A 217 5.14 15.54 -0.13
CA TYR A 217 5.19 14.29 -0.90
C TYR A 217 4.08 14.20 -1.94
N VAL A 218 4.33 13.42 -3.00
CA VAL A 218 3.31 13.04 -3.98
C VAL A 218 3.43 11.55 -4.33
N ARG A 219 2.30 10.90 -4.65
CA ARG A 219 2.30 9.49 -5.05
C ARG A 219 2.22 9.32 -6.55
N PHE A 220 3.16 8.58 -7.10
CA PHE A 220 3.09 8.00 -8.44
C PHE A 220 2.74 6.52 -8.35
N SER A 221 1.94 6.03 -9.31
CA SER A 221 1.75 4.61 -9.54
C SER A 221 2.56 4.18 -10.75
N TYR A 222 3.36 3.11 -10.61
CA TYR A 222 4.07 2.55 -11.75
C TYR A 222 3.39 1.29 -12.33
N ALA A 223 2.09 1.13 -12.04
CA ALA A 223 1.25 0.13 -12.71
C ALA A 223 0.86 0.60 -14.13
N ASN A 224 1.87 0.86 -14.96
CA ASN A 224 1.75 1.34 -16.33
C ASN A 224 2.92 0.82 -17.17
N SER A 225 2.93 1.05 -18.48
CA SER A 225 4.09 0.68 -19.30
C SER A 225 5.31 1.54 -18.99
N THR A 226 6.49 1.00 -19.24
CA THR A 226 7.77 1.72 -19.04
C THR A 226 7.83 3.00 -19.89
N GLU A 227 7.28 2.95 -21.12
CA GLU A 227 7.20 4.10 -22.02
C GLU A 227 6.35 5.22 -21.44
N ASN A 228 5.15 4.88 -20.92
CA ASN A 228 4.27 5.86 -20.29
C ASN A 228 4.86 6.45 -19.01
N ILE A 229 5.57 5.64 -18.21
CA ILE A 229 6.28 6.12 -17.03
C ILE A 229 7.34 7.16 -17.42
N ARG A 230 8.18 6.86 -18.41
CA ARG A 230 9.22 7.77 -18.89
C ARG A 230 8.62 9.05 -19.48
N GLU A 231 7.57 8.93 -20.27
CA GLU A 231 6.89 10.08 -20.88
C GLU A 231 6.26 10.99 -19.81
N ALA A 232 5.61 10.40 -18.81
CA ALA A 232 5.04 11.17 -17.70
C ALA A 232 6.13 11.97 -16.95
N ILE A 233 7.24 11.31 -16.60
CA ILE A 233 8.32 11.98 -15.86
C ILE A 233 9.07 13.00 -16.73
N ARG A 234 9.21 12.76 -18.04
CA ARG A 234 9.73 13.75 -18.97
C ARG A 234 8.90 15.05 -18.93
N ARG A 235 7.56 14.92 -18.97
CA ARG A 235 6.65 16.08 -18.88
C ARG A 235 6.78 16.80 -17.54
N VAL A 236 6.87 16.08 -16.45
CA VAL A 236 7.09 16.65 -15.10
C VAL A 236 8.41 17.44 -15.06
N ARG A 237 9.47 16.88 -15.62
CA ARG A 237 10.80 17.50 -15.67
C ARG A 237 10.79 18.79 -16.51
N GLU A 238 10.15 18.78 -17.67
CA GLU A 238 10.00 19.96 -18.53
C GLU A 238 9.19 21.06 -17.84
N TYR A 239 8.10 20.70 -17.19
CA TYR A 239 7.26 21.63 -16.44
C TYR A 239 8.05 22.34 -15.32
N LEU A 240 8.81 21.60 -14.53
CA LEU A 240 9.61 22.15 -13.43
C LEU A 240 10.88 22.85 -13.90
N GLY A 241 11.47 22.44 -15.02
CA GLY A 241 12.66 23.06 -15.59
C GLY A 241 12.42 24.41 -16.29
N ASN A 242 11.18 24.72 -16.62
CA ASN A 242 10.76 25.97 -17.25
C ASN A 242 10.27 27.04 -16.24
N ARG A 243 10.39 26.79 -14.96
CA ARG A 243 10.05 27.67 -13.85
C ARG A 243 11.29 28.21 -13.14
#